data_7950445469d73ca23498629244a31b3a
#
_entry.id   7950445469d73ca23498629244a31b3a
#
_cell.length_a   1.000
_cell.length_b   1.000
_cell.length_c   1.000
_cell.angle_alpha   90.00
_cell.angle_beta   90.00
_cell.angle_gamma   90.00
#
_symmetry.space_group_name_H-M   'P 1'
#
loop_
_entity.id
_entity.type
_entity.pdbx_description
1 polymer ?
#
loop_
_entity_poly.entity_id
_entity_poly.type
_entity_poly.pdbx_seq_one_letter_code
_entity_poly.pdbx_strand_id
1 'polypeptide(L)'
;MQTQKDEIKERIIAVARQEFIANGVKNTSMQRIASLSGIAVGNIYHYFKSKDHLFRCVIHPLLKAFETYRQNANQSSYASLDIFRYDSYLEGMKELVTSLVVPYRDELKLLLNEADDTSLHHAIDKMIEQQSIDGMNYIKRMKKQYPCINDQISPHFLRVLCNLWKEVIKEIVMHDNLTPKEQENLILDYVKFDVGGWKYMMNIQDTLDLETDD
;
A
#
# COMPACT_ATOMS: atom_id res chain seq x y z
N MET A 1 14.13 -33.29 -3.86
CA MET A 1 14.57 -32.49 -5.04
C MET A 1 13.80 -31.17 -5.21
N GLN A 2 12.48 -31.16 -5.05
CA GLN A 2 11.67 -29.92 -5.11
C GLN A 2 12.05 -28.94 -3.99
N THR A 3 12.10 -29.41 -2.74
CA THR A 3 12.43 -28.64 -1.53
C THR A 3 13.77 -27.90 -1.65
N GLN A 4 14.82 -28.56 -2.12
CA GLN A 4 16.15 -27.96 -2.28
C GLN A 4 16.17 -26.84 -3.35
N LYS A 5 15.36 -26.99 -4.40
CA LYS A 5 15.23 -25.97 -5.44
C LYS A 5 14.51 -24.72 -4.90
N ASP A 6 13.50 -24.90 -4.07
CA ASP A 6 12.74 -23.83 -3.46
C ASP A 6 13.60 -23.08 -2.41
N GLU A 7 14.38 -23.80 -1.59
CA GLU A 7 15.35 -23.20 -0.65
C GLU A 7 16.40 -22.31 -1.34
N ILE A 8 16.94 -22.79 -2.47
CA ILE A 8 17.89 -21.97 -3.25
C ILE A 8 17.21 -20.73 -3.82
N LYS A 9 16.00 -20.86 -4.34
CA LYS A 9 15.23 -19.73 -4.87
C LYS A 9 14.95 -18.67 -3.80
N GLU A 10 14.51 -19.07 -2.62
CA GLU A 10 14.25 -18.18 -1.49
C GLU A 10 15.55 -17.48 -1.03
N ARG A 11 16.67 -18.21 -0.95
CA ARG A 11 17.96 -17.63 -0.60
C ARG A 11 18.39 -16.56 -1.62
N ILE A 12 18.21 -16.79 -2.92
CA ILE A 12 18.51 -15.81 -3.95
C ILE A 12 17.64 -14.56 -3.78
N ILE A 13 16.34 -14.73 -3.52
CA ILE A 13 15.42 -13.60 -3.29
C ILE A 13 15.85 -12.80 -2.05
N ALA A 14 16.20 -13.48 -0.95
CA ALA A 14 16.65 -12.81 0.27
C ALA A 14 17.94 -12.00 0.07
N VAL A 15 18.93 -12.57 -0.63
CA VAL A 15 20.17 -11.87 -0.98
C VAL A 15 19.89 -10.70 -1.93
N ALA A 16 19.05 -10.90 -2.94
CA ALA A 16 18.68 -9.84 -3.87
C ALA A 16 17.97 -8.68 -3.16
N ARG A 17 17.06 -8.98 -2.22
CA ARG A 17 16.41 -7.97 -1.40
C ARG A 17 17.43 -7.12 -0.65
N GLN A 18 18.38 -7.74 0.05
CA GLN A 18 19.43 -7.04 0.78
C GLN A 18 20.30 -6.16 -0.14
N GLU A 19 20.70 -6.69 -1.30
CA GLU A 19 21.53 -5.96 -2.26
C GLU A 19 20.76 -4.79 -2.90
N PHE A 20 19.48 -4.95 -3.23
CA PHE A 20 18.65 -3.88 -3.77
C PHE A 20 18.44 -2.76 -2.76
N ILE A 21 18.22 -3.09 -1.47
CA ILE A 21 18.09 -2.10 -0.40
C ILE A 21 19.41 -1.35 -0.18
N ALA A 22 20.53 -2.06 -0.17
CA ALA A 22 21.83 -1.46 0.14
C ALA A 22 22.42 -0.63 -1.01
N ASN A 23 22.21 -1.04 -2.27
CA ASN A 23 22.92 -0.49 -3.43
C ASN A 23 22.00 0.06 -4.53
N GLY A 24 20.68 -0.12 -4.40
CA GLY A 24 19.72 0.14 -5.44
C GLY A 24 19.66 -0.96 -6.51
N VAL A 25 18.53 -1.04 -7.21
CA VAL A 25 18.31 -2.04 -8.28
C VAL A 25 19.27 -1.81 -9.45
N LYS A 26 19.49 -0.55 -9.82
CA LYS A 26 20.35 -0.17 -10.95
C LYS A 26 21.78 -0.64 -10.77
N ASN A 27 22.34 -0.43 -9.60
CA ASN A 27 23.76 -0.71 -9.29
C ASN A 27 24.04 -2.17 -8.89
N THR A 28 22.99 -2.99 -8.69
CA THR A 28 23.12 -4.41 -8.34
C THR A 28 23.19 -5.26 -9.60
N SER A 29 24.12 -6.24 -9.64
CA SER A 29 24.26 -7.19 -10.75
C SER A 29 23.81 -8.60 -10.39
N MET A 30 23.33 -9.38 -11.38
CA MET A 30 23.02 -10.79 -11.21
C MET A 30 24.23 -11.62 -10.77
N GLN A 31 25.44 -11.23 -11.21
CA GLN A 31 26.70 -11.86 -10.82
C GLN A 31 26.98 -11.70 -9.32
N ARG A 32 26.80 -10.46 -8.81
CA ARG A 32 26.98 -10.18 -7.38
C ARG A 32 25.99 -10.97 -6.53
N ILE A 33 24.72 -10.98 -6.93
CA ILE A 33 23.66 -11.75 -6.23
C ILE A 33 24.00 -13.26 -6.23
N ALA A 34 24.43 -13.81 -7.39
CA ALA A 34 24.82 -15.23 -7.49
C ALA A 34 25.98 -15.57 -6.54
N SER A 35 27.02 -14.74 -6.55
CA SER A 35 28.20 -14.91 -5.67
C SER A 35 27.80 -14.90 -4.19
N LEU A 36 27.02 -13.91 -3.77
CA LEU A 36 26.54 -13.81 -2.37
C LEU A 36 25.58 -14.91 -1.98
N SER A 37 24.83 -15.46 -2.95
CA SER A 37 23.94 -16.61 -2.74
C SER A 37 24.69 -17.96 -2.72
N GLY A 38 26.01 -17.98 -2.97
CA GLY A 38 26.80 -19.20 -3.02
C GLY A 38 26.48 -20.12 -4.20
N ILE A 39 26.06 -19.55 -5.36
CA ILE A 39 25.74 -20.31 -6.56
C ILE A 39 26.55 -19.81 -7.75
N ALA A 40 26.78 -20.69 -8.72
CA ALA A 40 27.44 -20.29 -9.98
C ALA A 40 26.56 -19.30 -10.75
N VAL A 41 27.20 -18.27 -11.38
CA VAL A 41 26.49 -17.22 -12.13
C VAL A 41 25.58 -17.78 -13.23
N GLY A 42 26.01 -18.85 -13.93
CA GLY A 42 25.16 -19.51 -14.93
C GLY A 42 23.89 -20.12 -14.34
N ASN A 43 23.94 -20.58 -13.08
CA ASN A 43 22.81 -21.23 -12.43
C ASN A 43 21.72 -20.26 -11.98
N ILE A 44 22.04 -18.98 -11.71
CA ILE A 44 21.03 -18.01 -11.28
C ILE A 44 19.95 -17.80 -12.37
N TYR A 45 20.34 -17.90 -13.64
CA TYR A 45 19.44 -17.74 -14.78
C TYR A 45 18.48 -18.93 -14.98
N HIS A 46 18.72 -20.06 -14.34
CA HIS A 46 17.74 -21.14 -14.26
C HIS A 46 16.57 -20.83 -13.31
N TYR A 47 16.80 -19.96 -12.32
CA TYR A 47 15.79 -19.51 -11.34
C TYR A 47 15.11 -18.21 -11.77
N PHE A 48 15.88 -17.25 -12.26
CA PHE A 48 15.39 -15.90 -12.59
C PHE A 48 15.92 -15.47 -13.96
N LYS A 49 15.01 -15.27 -14.90
CA LYS A 49 15.34 -14.92 -16.31
C LYS A 49 16.09 -13.60 -16.45
N SER A 50 15.90 -12.65 -15.51
CA SER A 50 16.50 -11.33 -15.52
C SER A 50 16.51 -10.72 -14.12
N LYS A 51 17.26 -9.62 -13.94
CA LYS A 51 17.23 -8.80 -12.74
C LYS A 51 15.83 -8.23 -12.47
N ASP A 52 15.12 -7.80 -13.51
CA ASP A 52 13.73 -7.36 -13.41
C ASP A 52 12.79 -8.46 -12.90
N HIS A 53 12.94 -9.70 -13.40
CA HIS A 53 12.17 -10.83 -12.89
C HIS A 53 12.45 -11.07 -11.39
N LEU A 54 13.71 -10.99 -10.98
CA LEU A 54 14.10 -11.13 -9.57
C LEU A 54 13.58 -9.97 -8.73
N PHE A 55 13.63 -8.73 -9.21
CA PHE A 55 13.06 -7.57 -8.54
C PHE A 55 11.55 -7.73 -8.34
N ARG A 56 10.81 -8.17 -9.34
CA ARG A 56 9.38 -8.49 -9.18
C ARG A 56 9.13 -9.54 -8.09
N CYS A 57 9.99 -10.56 -7.99
CA CYS A 57 9.86 -11.56 -6.92
C CYS A 57 10.11 -10.99 -5.53
N VAL A 58 11.04 -10.04 -5.40
CA VAL A 58 11.30 -9.31 -4.15
C VAL A 58 10.10 -8.45 -3.74
N ILE A 59 9.47 -7.76 -4.70
CA ILE A 59 8.33 -6.87 -4.44
C ILE A 59 7.00 -7.62 -4.34
N HIS A 60 6.91 -8.85 -4.85
CA HIS A 60 5.66 -9.62 -4.91
C HIS A 60 4.92 -9.76 -3.56
N PRO A 61 5.58 -10.03 -2.40
CA PRO A 61 4.89 -10.12 -1.11
C PRO A 61 4.13 -8.83 -0.75
N LEU A 62 4.74 -7.67 -0.98
CA LEU A 62 4.10 -6.36 -0.80
C LEU A 62 2.86 -6.21 -1.68
N LEU A 63 2.99 -6.47 -2.99
CA LEU A 63 1.87 -6.34 -3.93
C LEU A 63 0.72 -7.28 -3.58
N LYS A 64 1.04 -8.51 -3.13
CA LYS A 64 0.05 -9.48 -2.67
C LYS A 64 -0.66 -9.00 -1.39
N ALA A 65 0.08 -8.45 -0.44
CA ALA A 65 -0.50 -7.91 0.80
C ALA A 65 -1.45 -6.74 0.51
N PHE A 66 -1.07 -5.83 -0.38
CA PHE A 66 -1.94 -4.75 -0.85
C PHE A 66 -3.22 -5.28 -1.50
N GLU A 67 -3.12 -6.25 -2.39
CA GLU A 67 -4.29 -6.82 -3.06
C GLU A 67 -5.22 -7.51 -2.05
N THR A 68 -4.68 -8.23 -1.07
CA THR A 68 -5.47 -8.84 0.00
C THR A 68 -6.18 -7.78 0.84
N TYR A 69 -5.48 -6.73 1.25
CA TYR A 69 -6.07 -5.61 1.98
C TYR A 69 -7.22 -4.96 1.19
N ARG A 70 -6.98 -4.65 -0.09
CA ARG A 70 -7.97 -4.06 -0.99
C ARG A 70 -9.21 -4.94 -1.13
N GLN A 71 -9.04 -6.24 -1.30
CA GLN A 71 -10.16 -7.19 -1.43
C GLN A 71 -10.98 -7.23 -0.14
N ASN A 72 -10.36 -7.23 1.02
CA ASN A 72 -11.04 -7.21 2.31
C ASN A 72 -11.82 -5.90 2.48
N ALA A 73 -11.21 -4.74 2.19
CA ALA A 73 -11.85 -3.43 2.29
C ALA A 73 -13.05 -3.27 1.34
N ASN A 74 -13.08 -3.99 0.22
CA ASN A 74 -14.19 -3.93 -0.75
C ASN A 74 -15.37 -4.87 -0.43
N GLN A 75 -15.32 -5.64 0.64
CA GLN A 75 -16.46 -6.47 1.04
C GLN A 75 -17.65 -5.60 1.47
N SER A 76 -18.87 -6.08 1.21
CA SER A 76 -20.11 -5.33 1.49
C SER A 76 -20.32 -5.01 2.96
N SER A 77 -19.72 -5.77 3.87
CA SER A 77 -19.74 -5.54 5.33
C SER A 77 -19.11 -4.22 5.77
N TYR A 78 -18.28 -3.61 4.92
CA TYR A 78 -17.64 -2.31 5.21
C TYR A 78 -18.47 -1.10 4.74
N ALA A 79 -19.65 -1.27 4.15
CA ALA A 79 -20.52 -0.18 3.73
C ALA A 79 -21.31 0.37 4.94
N SER A 80 -20.61 0.99 5.90
CA SER A 80 -21.17 1.62 7.09
C SER A 80 -20.74 3.08 7.19
N LEU A 81 -21.61 3.94 7.74
CA LEU A 81 -21.25 5.33 8.09
C LEU A 81 -20.21 5.40 9.21
N ASP A 82 -20.02 4.31 9.97
CA ASP A 82 -19.04 4.25 11.06
C ASP A 82 -17.61 4.49 10.59
N ILE A 83 -17.29 4.19 9.33
CA ILE A 83 -15.95 4.50 8.80
C ILE A 83 -15.66 6.00 8.76
N PHE A 84 -16.68 6.86 8.79
CA PHE A 84 -16.53 8.32 8.87
C PHE A 84 -16.52 8.83 10.30
N ARG A 85 -16.57 7.94 11.31
CA ARG A 85 -16.27 8.31 12.70
C ARG A 85 -14.75 8.37 12.87
N TYR A 86 -14.30 9.41 13.56
CA TYR A 86 -12.88 9.65 13.75
C TYR A 86 -12.14 8.43 14.31
N ASP A 87 -12.67 7.80 15.38
CA ASP A 87 -12.00 6.68 16.03
C ASP A 87 -11.91 5.44 15.12
N SER A 88 -12.99 5.10 14.43
CA SER A 88 -13.03 3.96 13.49
C SER A 88 -12.10 4.17 12.30
N TYR A 89 -12.06 5.39 11.77
CA TYR A 89 -11.15 5.73 10.67
C TYR A 89 -9.69 5.68 11.12
N LEU A 90 -9.38 6.23 12.30
CA LEU A 90 -8.05 6.19 12.89
C LEU A 90 -7.57 4.76 13.14
N GLU A 91 -8.45 3.88 13.64
CA GLU A 91 -8.14 2.47 13.85
C GLU A 91 -7.82 1.76 12.53
N GLY A 92 -8.64 1.96 11.50
CA GLY A 92 -8.37 1.42 10.15
C GLY A 92 -7.04 1.92 9.57
N MET A 93 -6.69 3.19 9.79
CA MET A 93 -5.41 3.74 9.36
C MET A 93 -4.22 3.14 10.14
N LYS A 94 -4.35 2.95 11.44
CA LYS A 94 -3.34 2.26 12.25
C LYS A 94 -3.15 0.81 11.82
N GLU A 95 -4.23 0.11 11.54
CA GLU A 95 -4.19 -1.26 11.00
C GLU A 95 -3.45 -1.31 9.65
N LEU A 96 -3.77 -0.40 8.73
CA LEU A 96 -3.07 -0.30 7.45
C LEU A 96 -1.57 -0.09 7.63
N VAL A 97 -1.18 0.85 8.48
CA VAL A 97 0.25 1.15 8.73
C VAL A 97 0.94 -0.06 9.36
N THR A 98 0.35 -0.70 10.35
CA THR A 98 0.97 -1.84 11.05
C THR A 98 0.99 -3.12 10.23
N SER A 99 0.01 -3.34 9.34
CA SER A 99 -0.10 -4.56 8.52
C SER A 99 0.59 -4.46 7.16
N LEU A 100 0.72 -3.25 6.60
CA LEU A 100 1.29 -3.04 5.26
C LEU A 100 2.55 -2.16 5.26
N VAL A 101 2.51 -1.00 5.94
CA VAL A 101 3.62 -0.05 5.81
C VAL A 101 4.84 -0.53 6.59
N VAL A 102 4.66 -0.90 7.86
CA VAL A 102 5.76 -1.31 8.73
C VAL A 102 6.43 -2.61 8.25
N PRO A 103 5.70 -3.72 7.96
CA PRO A 103 6.32 -4.97 7.54
C PRO A 103 7.01 -4.90 6.18
N TYR A 104 6.55 -4.02 5.29
CA TYR A 104 7.04 -3.91 3.91
C TYR A 104 7.75 -2.57 3.63
N ARG A 105 8.27 -1.91 4.68
CA ARG A 105 8.90 -0.58 4.55
C ARG A 105 9.99 -0.54 3.49
N ASP A 106 10.86 -1.54 3.46
CA ASP A 106 11.97 -1.60 2.52
C ASP A 106 11.50 -1.84 1.09
N GLU A 107 10.54 -2.75 0.90
CA GLU A 107 9.92 -3.01 -0.40
C GLU A 107 9.16 -1.78 -0.92
N LEU A 108 8.51 -1.02 -0.02
CA LEU A 108 7.88 0.26 -0.36
C LEU A 108 8.92 1.28 -0.82
N LYS A 109 10.07 1.41 -0.10
CA LYS A 109 11.17 2.27 -0.53
C LYS A 109 11.69 1.89 -1.92
N LEU A 110 11.89 0.60 -2.17
CA LEU A 110 12.31 0.10 -3.47
C LEU A 110 11.29 0.39 -4.57
N LEU A 111 10.00 0.17 -4.30
CA LEU A 111 8.94 0.40 -5.27
C LEU A 111 8.77 1.89 -5.60
N LEU A 112 8.92 2.77 -4.59
CA LEU A 112 8.78 4.22 -4.75
C LEU A 112 9.97 4.87 -5.49
N ASN A 113 11.20 4.33 -5.35
CA ASN A 113 12.41 4.98 -5.82
C ASN A 113 13.12 4.25 -6.96
N GLU A 114 12.98 2.93 -7.06
CA GLU A 114 13.82 2.09 -7.92
C GLU A 114 13.04 1.37 -9.02
N ALA A 115 11.72 1.63 -9.13
CA ALA A 115 10.87 0.95 -10.11
C ALA A 115 10.96 1.51 -11.52
N ASP A 116 11.48 2.72 -11.73
CA ASP A 116 11.42 3.46 -13.00
C ASP A 116 11.99 2.70 -14.19
N ASP A 117 13.12 2.00 -14.01
CA ASP A 117 13.77 1.22 -15.07
C ASP A 117 13.33 -0.26 -15.06
N THR A 118 12.20 -0.59 -14.44
CA THR A 118 11.69 -1.96 -14.29
C THR A 118 10.29 -2.13 -14.87
N SER A 119 9.84 -3.37 -15.00
CA SER A 119 8.45 -3.68 -15.38
C SER A 119 7.40 -3.22 -14.35
N LEU A 120 7.83 -2.77 -13.17
CA LEU A 120 6.98 -2.22 -12.11
C LEU A 120 6.87 -0.69 -12.16
N HIS A 121 7.43 -0.02 -13.16
CA HIS A 121 7.42 1.45 -13.33
C HIS A 121 6.04 2.09 -13.08
N HIS A 122 4.97 1.48 -13.55
CA HIS A 122 3.60 1.99 -13.35
C HIS A 122 2.80 1.25 -12.26
N ALA A 123 3.47 0.48 -11.40
CA ALA A 123 2.74 -0.33 -10.41
C ALA A 123 1.93 0.53 -9.43
N ILE A 124 2.54 1.61 -8.93
CA ILE A 124 1.87 2.55 -7.99
C ILE A 124 0.72 3.28 -8.68
N ASP A 125 0.92 3.77 -9.91
CA ASP A 125 -0.14 4.45 -10.67
C ASP A 125 -1.37 3.56 -10.88
N LYS A 126 -1.14 2.28 -11.22
CA LYS A 126 -2.20 1.29 -11.35
C LYS A 126 -2.92 1.01 -10.02
N MET A 127 -2.18 0.98 -8.91
CA MET A 127 -2.78 0.82 -7.58
C MET A 127 -3.67 2.01 -7.23
N ILE A 128 -3.23 3.25 -7.49
CA ILE A 128 -3.99 4.48 -7.28
C ILE A 128 -5.25 4.49 -8.16
N GLU A 129 -5.10 4.14 -9.43
CA GLU A 129 -6.24 4.07 -10.35
C GLU A 129 -7.29 3.06 -9.87
N GLN A 130 -6.85 1.86 -9.49
CA GLN A 130 -7.75 0.83 -8.97
C GLN A 130 -8.42 1.26 -7.66
N GLN A 131 -7.68 1.88 -6.74
CA GLN A 131 -8.24 2.43 -5.50
C GLN A 131 -9.29 3.52 -5.77
N SER A 132 -9.06 4.36 -6.77
CA SER A 132 -10.04 5.39 -7.18
C SER A 132 -11.33 4.76 -7.72
N ILE A 133 -11.23 3.69 -8.52
CA ILE A 133 -12.38 2.94 -9.02
C ILE A 133 -13.14 2.29 -7.86
N ASP A 134 -12.42 1.65 -6.94
CA ASP A 134 -13.01 1.00 -5.76
C ASP A 134 -13.72 2.02 -4.86
N GLY A 135 -13.13 3.19 -4.65
CA GLY A 135 -13.72 4.29 -3.90
C GLY A 135 -15.01 4.82 -4.55
N MET A 136 -15.04 5.00 -5.87
CA MET A 136 -16.27 5.40 -6.57
C MET A 136 -17.37 4.34 -6.44
N ASN A 137 -17.01 3.06 -6.52
CA ASN A 137 -17.96 1.97 -6.33
C ASN A 137 -18.48 1.92 -4.88
N TYR A 138 -17.61 2.21 -3.91
CA TYR A 138 -17.98 2.33 -2.51
C TYR A 138 -19.00 3.45 -2.29
N ILE A 139 -18.74 4.66 -2.80
CA ILE A 139 -19.66 5.81 -2.70
C ILE A 139 -21.05 5.47 -3.29
N LYS A 140 -21.09 4.80 -4.45
CA LYS A 140 -22.34 4.35 -5.06
C LYS A 140 -23.09 3.33 -4.19
N ARG A 141 -22.38 2.41 -3.52
CA ARG A 141 -23.00 1.47 -2.56
C ARG A 141 -23.56 2.20 -1.35
N MET A 142 -22.78 3.14 -0.80
CA MET A 142 -23.21 3.98 0.31
C MET A 142 -24.48 4.79 -0.03
N LYS A 143 -24.56 5.38 -1.23
CA LYS A 143 -25.75 6.10 -1.71
C LYS A 143 -26.99 5.22 -1.75
N LYS A 144 -26.85 3.96 -2.16
CA LYS A 144 -28.00 3.01 -2.18
C LYS A 144 -28.48 2.68 -0.76
N GLN A 145 -27.55 2.54 0.19
CA GLN A 145 -27.87 2.21 1.57
C GLN A 145 -28.34 3.44 2.37
N TYR A 146 -27.78 4.60 2.09
CA TYR A 146 -28.04 5.87 2.76
C TYR A 146 -28.43 6.94 1.72
N PRO A 147 -29.71 7.04 1.33
CA PRO A 147 -30.15 7.95 0.25
C PRO A 147 -29.89 9.45 0.51
N CYS A 148 -29.65 9.85 1.77
CA CYS A 148 -29.38 11.23 2.15
C CYS A 148 -27.97 11.71 1.79
N ILE A 149 -26.98 10.80 1.61
CA ILE A 149 -25.60 11.20 1.31
C ILE A 149 -25.48 11.76 -0.12
N ASN A 150 -24.49 12.64 -0.30
CA ASN A 150 -24.12 13.12 -1.63
C ASN A 150 -23.13 12.13 -2.29
N ASP A 151 -23.43 11.65 -3.48
CA ASP A 151 -22.57 10.77 -4.28
C ASP A 151 -21.94 11.49 -5.51
N GLN A 152 -22.20 12.77 -5.67
CA GLN A 152 -21.71 13.58 -6.79
C GLN A 152 -20.27 14.03 -6.54
N ILE A 153 -19.39 13.03 -6.38
CA ILE A 153 -17.95 13.23 -6.16
C ILE A 153 -17.22 13.06 -7.50
N SER A 154 -16.38 14.05 -7.86
CA SER A 154 -15.57 13.94 -9.07
C SER A 154 -14.60 12.74 -9.00
N PRO A 155 -14.59 11.81 -9.98
CA PRO A 155 -13.61 10.74 -10.05
C PRO A 155 -12.16 11.27 -10.09
N HIS A 156 -11.93 12.43 -10.74
CA HIS A 156 -10.62 13.06 -10.77
C HIS A 156 -10.18 13.55 -9.39
N PHE A 157 -11.13 14.10 -8.61
CA PHE A 157 -10.84 14.53 -7.24
C PHE A 157 -10.55 13.35 -6.34
N LEU A 158 -11.30 12.27 -6.45
CA LEU A 158 -11.03 11.03 -5.70
C LEU A 158 -9.61 10.49 -6.00
N ARG A 159 -9.19 10.53 -7.26
CA ARG A 159 -7.81 10.17 -7.63
C ARG A 159 -6.76 11.08 -6.98
N VAL A 160 -7.04 12.38 -6.84
CA VAL A 160 -6.17 13.32 -6.12
C VAL A 160 -6.07 12.93 -4.64
N LEU A 161 -7.17 12.56 -3.99
CA LEU A 161 -7.16 12.09 -2.60
C LEU A 161 -6.37 10.78 -2.42
N CYS A 162 -6.50 9.84 -3.36
CA CYS A 162 -5.68 8.62 -3.35
C CYS A 162 -4.18 8.93 -3.50
N ASN A 163 -3.81 9.94 -4.30
CA ASN A 163 -2.42 10.42 -4.40
C ASN A 163 -1.96 11.11 -3.10
N LEU A 164 -2.83 11.88 -2.45
CA LEU A 164 -2.50 12.49 -1.15
C LEU A 164 -2.15 11.41 -0.12
N TRP A 165 -2.93 10.34 -0.05
CA TRP A 165 -2.63 9.21 0.81
C TRP A 165 -1.29 8.55 0.48
N LYS A 166 -0.97 8.36 -0.79
CA LYS A 166 0.35 7.88 -1.23
C LYS A 166 1.48 8.78 -0.72
N GLU A 167 1.32 10.11 -0.77
CA GLU A 167 2.34 11.03 -0.24
C GLU A 167 2.48 10.92 1.29
N VAL A 168 1.40 10.71 2.04
CA VAL A 168 1.48 10.43 3.50
C VAL A 168 2.27 9.15 3.77
N ILE A 169 2.00 8.07 3.05
CA ILE A 169 2.79 6.82 3.16
C ILE A 169 4.25 7.06 2.81
N LYS A 170 4.52 7.80 1.74
CA LYS A 170 5.87 8.13 1.30
C LYS A 170 6.63 8.90 2.37
N GLU A 171 6.00 9.88 3.00
CA GLU A 171 6.60 10.64 4.10
C GLU A 171 7.02 9.73 5.26
N ILE A 172 6.13 8.81 5.68
CA ILE A 172 6.42 7.82 6.74
C ILE A 172 7.58 6.89 6.34
N VAL A 173 7.57 6.42 5.09
CA VAL A 173 8.50 5.38 4.61
C VAL A 173 9.90 5.95 4.35
N MET A 174 9.98 7.16 3.79
CA MET A 174 11.23 7.74 3.30
C MET A 174 12.03 8.48 4.38
N HIS A 175 11.38 8.94 5.44
CA HIS A 175 12.05 9.68 6.52
C HIS A 175 12.33 8.76 7.71
N ASP A 176 13.53 8.17 7.73
CA ASP A 176 13.98 7.27 8.81
C ASP A 176 14.20 7.99 10.14
N ASN A 177 14.29 9.31 10.13
CA ASN A 177 14.48 10.18 11.31
C ASN A 177 13.17 10.59 12.00
N LEU A 178 12.00 10.28 11.41
CA LEU A 178 10.73 10.53 12.06
C LEU A 178 10.59 9.64 13.29
N THR A 179 10.41 10.27 14.44
CA THR A 179 10.10 9.55 15.67
C THR A 179 8.72 8.89 15.59
N PRO A 180 8.45 7.82 16.36
CA PRO A 180 7.11 7.22 16.41
C PRO A 180 6.00 8.22 16.72
N LYS A 181 6.29 9.24 17.54
CA LYS A 181 5.32 10.29 17.88
C LYS A 181 5.04 11.24 16.71
N GLU A 182 6.05 11.58 15.91
CA GLU A 182 5.86 12.40 14.72
C GLU A 182 5.08 11.64 13.64
N GLN A 183 5.35 10.34 13.47
CA GLN A 183 4.57 9.48 12.57
C GLN A 183 3.10 9.38 13.03
N GLU A 184 2.86 9.19 14.32
CA GLU A 184 1.52 9.18 14.88
C GLU A 184 0.80 10.52 14.65
N ASN A 185 1.46 11.65 14.91
CA ASN A 185 0.88 12.98 14.70
C ASN A 185 0.53 13.22 13.22
N LEU A 186 1.39 12.81 12.28
CA LEU A 186 1.11 12.90 10.85
C LEU A 186 -0.16 12.12 10.47
N ILE A 187 -0.31 10.90 10.99
CA ILE A 187 -1.51 10.08 10.76
C ILE A 187 -2.74 10.75 11.37
N LEU A 188 -2.65 11.25 12.60
CA LEU A 188 -3.75 11.93 13.28
C LEU A 188 -4.22 13.18 12.51
N ASP A 189 -3.30 13.99 12.03
CA ASP A 189 -3.65 15.20 11.27
C ASP A 189 -4.26 14.84 9.91
N TYR A 190 -3.72 13.83 9.22
CA TYR A 190 -4.32 13.31 8.00
C TYR A 190 -5.75 12.79 8.24
N VAL A 191 -5.97 11.99 9.29
CA VAL A 191 -7.30 11.44 9.62
C VAL A 191 -8.31 12.54 9.90
N LYS A 192 -7.94 13.58 10.68
CA LYS A 192 -8.81 14.73 10.94
C LYS A 192 -9.22 15.44 9.66
N PHE A 193 -8.25 15.69 8.79
CA PHE A 193 -8.47 16.35 7.49
C PHE A 193 -9.40 15.51 6.61
N ASP A 194 -9.09 14.22 6.46
CA ASP A 194 -9.79 13.33 5.53
C ASP A 194 -11.23 13.05 6.00
N VAL A 195 -11.43 12.69 7.26
CA VAL A 195 -12.77 12.47 7.84
C VAL A 195 -13.63 13.73 7.75
N GLY A 196 -13.08 14.90 8.13
CA GLY A 196 -13.79 16.17 8.05
C GLY A 196 -14.20 16.52 6.62
N GLY A 197 -13.27 16.35 5.67
CA GLY A 197 -13.51 16.57 4.25
C GLY A 197 -14.59 15.63 3.70
N TRP A 198 -14.51 14.34 3.98
CA TRP A 198 -15.48 13.36 3.54
C TRP A 198 -16.88 13.60 4.11
N LYS A 199 -17.01 13.86 5.42
CA LYS A 199 -18.30 14.20 6.05
C LYS A 199 -18.94 15.38 5.34
N TYR A 200 -18.18 16.45 5.12
CA TYR A 200 -18.68 17.63 4.44
C TYR A 200 -19.11 17.34 3.00
N MET A 201 -18.26 16.68 2.21
CA MET A 201 -18.51 16.41 0.80
C MET A 201 -19.69 15.45 0.58
N MET A 202 -19.82 14.44 1.43
CA MET A 202 -20.89 13.44 1.33
C MET A 202 -22.16 13.86 2.08
N ASN A 203 -22.20 15.05 2.69
CA ASN A 203 -23.32 15.51 3.51
C ASN A 203 -23.67 14.53 4.64
N ILE A 204 -22.65 13.99 5.30
CA ILE A 204 -22.81 13.13 6.47
C ILE A 204 -22.88 14.02 7.70
N GLN A 205 -24.05 14.05 8.36
CA GLN A 205 -24.24 14.80 9.60
C GLN A 205 -23.81 13.96 10.81
N ASP A 206 -23.30 14.62 11.85
CA ASP A 206 -22.91 13.98 13.12
C ASP A 206 -24.13 13.56 13.99
N THR A 207 -25.29 13.38 13.38
CA THR A 207 -26.56 13.07 14.03
C THR A 207 -26.65 11.66 14.64
N LEU A 208 -25.56 10.90 14.66
CA LEU A 208 -25.53 9.59 15.34
C LEU A 208 -25.35 9.68 16.86
N ASP A 209 -25.20 10.88 17.43
CA ASP A 209 -25.10 11.08 18.88
C ASP A 209 -26.46 11.41 19.56
N LEU A 210 -27.59 11.33 18.84
CA LEU A 210 -28.91 11.74 19.36
C LEU A 210 -29.87 10.57 19.64
N GLU A 211 -29.47 9.32 19.58
CA GLU A 211 -30.34 8.18 19.90
C GLU A 211 -29.88 7.35 21.12
N THR A 212 -29.29 7.98 22.12
CA THR A 212 -29.05 7.33 23.43
C THR A 212 -29.47 8.17 24.62
N ASP A 213 -30.56 8.90 24.48
CA ASP A 213 -31.28 9.44 25.64
C ASP A 213 -32.76 9.13 25.49
N ASP A 214 -33.17 7.90 25.92
CA ASP A 214 -34.46 7.55 26.48
C ASP A 214 -34.36 6.24 27.29
#